data_7ebbcb03d15984986bc64d5423e333c3
#
_entry.id   7ebbcb03d15984986bc64d5423e333c3
#
_cell.length_a   1.000
_cell.length_b   1.000
_cell.length_c   1.000
_cell.angle_alpha   90.00
_cell.angle_beta   90.00
_cell.angle_gamma   90.00
#
_symmetry.space_group_name_H-M   'P 1'
#
loop_
_entity.id
_entity.type
_entity.pdbx_description
1 polymer ?
#
loop_
_entity_poly.entity_id
_entity_poly.type
_entity_poly.pdbx_seq_one_letter_code
_entity_poly.pdbx_strand_id
1 'polypeptide(L)'
;YKDLGFSLNEIKELFFYKNLAKSMNYEKDTFYQSLFKLKYDKMEQEIELLEKKRDKLKRVLHDLLLTNETSNTIIGIDLSVLHLLTCSKCSKKLILQDGIINNNQIIEGKLICNCGEEYIITSGIISAGKLFKANEQTSLENIISDYIHETDNAYLENMHREGEWAKKKLIHLDLNNKLILDIGSGLGFFLRSIYEELPEDCLYIAVDRDFNKLLFLKDVLARKNPRRNILFICADFLNIPIQNRSVDIVIDHSGTSNYSFEHEDFLLHELNQLFKSDCYLLSLFILFKNFSLNSQI
;
A
#
# COMPACT_ATOMS: atom_id res chain seq x y z
N TYR A 1 -42.17 11.69 16.36
CA TYR A 1 -42.07 10.25 16.09
C TYR A 1 -40.81 9.86 15.33
N LYS A 2 -40.31 10.74 14.42
CA LYS A 2 -39.03 10.51 13.75
C LYS A 2 -37.89 10.39 14.76
N ASP A 3 -37.86 11.27 15.74
CA ASP A 3 -36.84 11.30 16.81
C ASP A 3 -36.93 10.07 17.74
N LEU A 4 -38.06 9.36 17.72
CA LEU A 4 -38.26 8.07 18.40
C LEU A 4 -37.95 6.87 17.49
N GLY A 5 -37.36 7.09 16.32
CA GLY A 5 -36.94 6.04 15.40
C GLY A 5 -38.08 5.38 14.60
N PHE A 6 -39.30 5.96 14.58
CA PHE A 6 -40.37 5.44 13.73
C PHE A 6 -40.10 5.73 12.25
N SER A 7 -40.28 4.71 11.42
CA SER A 7 -40.25 4.86 9.96
C SER A 7 -41.46 5.66 9.45
N LEU A 8 -41.39 6.15 8.22
CA LEU A 8 -42.50 6.90 7.60
C LEU A 8 -43.79 6.07 7.51
N ASN A 9 -43.68 4.76 7.32
CA ASN A 9 -44.84 3.87 7.28
C ASN A 9 -45.46 3.71 8.67
N GLU A 10 -44.65 3.46 9.70
CA GLU A 10 -45.12 3.37 11.09
C GLU A 10 -45.75 4.71 11.53
N ILE A 11 -45.20 5.84 11.12
CA ILE A 11 -45.80 7.16 11.41
C ILE A 11 -47.14 7.31 10.72
N LYS A 12 -47.28 6.87 9.46
CA LYS A 12 -48.57 6.86 8.75
C LYS A 12 -49.61 6.02 9.47
N GLU A 13 -49.26 4.85 9.96
CA GLU A 13 -50.14 3.98 10.73
C GLU A 13 -50.63 4.66 12.03
N LEU A 14 -49.70 5.25 12.78
CA LEU A 14 -50.03 6.02 14.00
C LEU A 14 -50.99 7.17 13.69
N PHE A 15 -50.74 7.94 12.64
CA PHE A 15 -51.63 9.06 12.24
C PHE A 15 -52.96 8.56 11.73
N PHE A 16 -53.01 7.49 10.95
CA PHE A 16 -54.24 6.92 10.45
C PHE A 16 -55.10 6.42 11.61
N TYR A 17 -54.53 5.68 12.57
CA TYR A 17 -55.23 5.24 13.75
C TYR A 17 -55.73 6.38 14.61
N LYS A 18 -54.95 7.39 14.85
CA LYS A 18 -55.32 8.61 15.56
C LYS A 18 -56.53 9.33 14.90
N ASN A 19 -56.56 9.34 13.57
CA ASN A 19 -57.68 9.97 12.83
C ASN A 19 -58.95 9.16 12.87
N LEU A 20 -58.88 7.83 12.87
CA LEU A 20 -60.03 6.94 13.04
C LEU A 20 -60.63 7.04 14.44
N ALA A 21 -59.79 7.18 15.46
CA ALA A 21 -60.17 7.23 16.86
C ALA A 21 -60.51 8.62 17.40
N LYS A 22 -60.84 9.58 16.52
CA LYS A 22 -61.08 11.03 16.86
C LYS A 22 -62.08 11.26 17.98
N SER A 23 -63.00 10.34 18.23
CA SER A 23 -64.01 10.42 19.30
C SER A 23 -63.63 9.65 20.60
N MET A 24 -62.47 8.97 20.62
CA MET A 24 -61.97 8.19 21.73
C MET A 24 -60.70 8.78 22.31
N ASN A 25 -60.44 8.50 23.60
CA ASN A 25 -59.17 8.84 24.23
C ASN A 25 -58.10 7.79 23.78
N TYR A 26 -57.58 7.96 22.54
CA TYR A 26 -56.69 7.01 21.86
C TYR A 26 -55.40 6.74 22.65
N GLU A 27 -54.97 7.62 23.55
CA GLU A 27 -53.80 7.44 24.42
C GLU A 27 -54.01 6.31 25.44
N LYS A 28 -55.25 6.03 25.79
CA LYS A 28 -55.61 4.90 26.67
C LYS A 28 -55.96 3.63 25.90
N ASP A 29 -55.92 3.67 24.60
CA ASP A 29 -56.22 2.52 23.75
C ASP A 29 -55.06 1.53 23.75
N THR A 30 -55.36 0.26 24.05
CA THR A 30 -54.36 -0.79 24.14
C THR A 30 -53.64 -1.06 22.81
N PHE A 31 -54.35 -0.88 21.67
CA PHE A 31 -53.73 -1.03 20.34
C PHE A 31 -52.72 0.07 20.06
N TYR A 32 -53.09 1.33 20.35
CA TYR A 32 -52.17 2.43 20.18
C TYR A 32 -50.89 2.29 21.04
N GLN A 33 -51.08 1.89 22.31
CA GLN A 33 -49.96 1.58 23.18
C GLN A 33 -49.09 0.44 22.68
N SER A 34 -49.73 -0.62 22.08
CA SER A 34 -49.01 -1.76 21.55
C SER A 34 -48.06 -1.40 20.40
N LEU A 35 -48.37 -0.38 19.57
CA LEU A 35 -47.50 0.11 18.51
C LEU A 35 -46.20 0.66 19.06
N PHE A 36 -46.27 1.43 20.16
CA PHE A 36 -45.09 1.94 20.84
C PHE A 36 -44.29 0.83 21.52
N LYS A 37 -44.99 -0.10 22.17
CA LYS A 37 -44.33 -1.25 22.78
C LYS A 37 -43.57 -2.11 21.76
N LEU A 38 -44.22 -2.41 20.63
CA LEU A 38 -43.59 -3.16 19.54
C LEU A 38 -42.31 -2.43 19.02
N LYS A 39 -42.37 -1.11 18.92
CA LYS A 39 -41.21 -0.29 18.52
C LYS A 39 -40.09 -0.37 19.57
N TYR A 40 -40.44 -0.22 20.84
CA TYR A 40 -39.51 -0.36 21.95
C TYR A 40 -38.83 -1.75 21.96
N ASP A 41 -39.62 -2.81 21.92
CA ASP A 41 -39.11 -4.19 21.92
C ASP A 41 -38.16 -4.45 20.73
N LYS A 42 -38.45 -3.86 19.57
CA LYS A 42 -37.62 -3.95 18.38
C LYS A 42 -36.27 -3.21 18.57
N MET A 43 -36.30 -2.04 19.19
CA MET A 43 -35.09 -1.29 19.50
C MET A 43 -34.21 -2.02 20.54
N GLU A 44 -34.81 -2.62 21.57
CA GLU A 44 -34.11 -3.46 22.54
C GLU A 44 -33.37 -4.63 21.85
N GLN A 45 -34.04 -5.31 20.92
CA GLN A 45 -33.45 -6.40 20.16
C GLN A 45 -32.28 -5.93 19.28
N GLU A 46 -32.41 -4.74 18.66
CA GLU A 46 -31.33 -4.14 17.86
C GLU A 46 -30.14 -3.78 18.76
N ILE A 47 -30.39 -3.20 19.93
CA ILE A 47 -29.34 -2.88 20.92
C ILE A 47 -28.60 -4.15 21.33
N GLU A 48 -29.31 -5.19 21.74
CA GLU A 48 -28.70 -6.47 22.13
C GLU A 48 -27.83 -7.07 21.00
N LEU A 49 -28.32 -6.99 19.76
CA LEU A 49 -27.57 -7.46 18.60
C LEU A 49 -26.29 -6.65 18.36
N LEU A 50 -26.39 -5.32 18.49
CA LEU A 50 -25.24 -4.43 18.34
C LEU A 50 -24.20 -4.63 19.45
N GLU A 51 -24.65 -4.85 20.68
CA GLU A 51 -23.76 -5.16 21.82
C GLU A 51 -22.99 -6.46 21.58
N LYS A 52 -23.67 -7.53 21.13
CA LYS A 52 -23.00 -8.79 20.76
C LYS A 52 -21.97 -8.60 19.65
N LYS A 53 -22.29 -7.79 18.62
CA LYS A 53 -21.33 -7.46 17.54
C LYS A 53 -20.15 -6.66 18.05
N ARG A 54 -20.40 -5.64 18.89
CA ARG A 54 -19.36 -4.82 19.53
C ARG A 54 -18.39 -5.69 20.35
N ASP A 55 -18.92 -6.59 21.16
CA ASP A 55 -18.09 -7.45 22.03
C ASP A 55 -17.27 -8.46 21.22
N LYS A 56 -17.81 -8.96 20.12
CA LYS A 56 -17.06 -9.78 19.18
C LYS A 56 -15.91 -8.98 18.51
N LEU A 57 -16.22 -7.78 18.04
CA LEU A 57 -15.22 -6.88 17.43
C LEU A 57 -14.12 -6.52 18.43
N LYS A 58 -14.48 -6.25 19.70
CA LYS A 58 -13.52 -5.95 20.77
C LYS A 58 -12.54 -7.11 21.01
N ARG A 59 -13.00 -8.36 20.96
CA ARG A 59 -12.14 -9.55 21.05
C ARG A 59 -11.16 -9.62 19.89
N VAL A 60 -11.67 -9.49 18.65
CA VAL A 60 -10.82 -9.50 17.44
C VAL A 60 -9.78 -8.40 17.51
N LEU A 61 -10.17 -7.18 17.92
CA LEU A 61 -9.23 -6.07 18.10
C LEU A 61 -8.16 -6.37 19.16
N HIS A 62 -8.56 -6.96 20.29
CA HIS A 62 -7.62 -7.36 21.34
C HIS A 62 -6.61 -8.40 20.81
N ASP A 63 -7.07 -9.43 20.10
CA ASP A 63 -6.21 -10.46 19.53
C ASP A 63 -5.23 -9.87 18.50
N LEU A 64 -5.70 -8.94 17.64
CA LEU A 64 -4.84 -8.23 16.69
C LEU A 64 -3.78 -7.36 17.40
N LEU A 65 -4.11 -6.71 18.52
CA LEU A 65 -3.15 -5.90 19.28
C LEU A 65 -2.11 -6.77 19.99
N LEU A 66 -2.47 -7.95 20.49
CA LEU A 66 -1.53 -8.88 21.10
C LEU A 66 -0.52 -9.46 20.09
N THR A 67 -0.92 -9.62 18.83
CA THR A 67 0.01 -10.08 17.78
C THR A 67 1.00 -9.00 17.32
N ASN A 68 0.80 -7.74 17.70
CA ASN A 68 1.63 -6.60 17.29
C ASN A 68 2.81 -6.29 18.24
N GLU A 69 3.11 -7.12 19.25
CA GLU A 69 4.30 -6.96 20.12
C GLU A 69 5.61 -7.42 19.47
N THR A 70 5.73 -7.32 18.15
CA THR A 70 7.03 -7.47 17.51
C THR A 70 7.80 -6.15 17.61
N SER A 71 9.02 -6.21 18.15
CA SER A 71 9.93 -5.06 18.23
C SER A 71 9.99 -4.35 16.89
N ASN A 72 9.58 -3.08 16.82
CA ASN A 72 9.77 -2.24 15.65
C ASN A 72 11.28 -2.13 15.36
N THR A 73 11.78 -2.95 14.43
CA THR A 73 13.16 -2.84 13.97
C THR A 73 13.25 -1.71 12.97
N ILE A 74 14.16 -0.78 13.19
CA ILE A 74 14.42 0.29 12.23
C ILE A 74 15.02 -0.32 10.97
N ILE A 75 14.41 -0.10 9.82
CA ILE A 75 14.96 -0.45 8.52
C ILE A 75 15.60 0.82 7.94
N GLY A 76 16.91 0.79 7.77
CA GLY A 76 17.71 1.81 7.09
C GLY A 76 18.43 1.21 5.88
N ILE A 77 19.33 1.98 5.31
CA ILE A 77 20.19 1.53 4.21
C ILE A 77 21.40 0.82 4.81
N ASP A 78 21.55 -0.47 4.55
CA ASP A 78 22.71 -1.22 5.01
C ASP A 78 24.00 -0.65 4.39
N LEU A 79 25.05 -0.49 5.22
CA LEU A 79 26.34 0.05 4.73
C LEU A 79 26.96 -0.80 3.62
N SER A 80 26.67 -2.10 3.61
CA SER A 80 27.18 -3.00 2.58
C SER A 80 26.67 -2.68 1.18
N VAL A 81 25.51 -2.00 1.03
CA VAL A 81 24.97 -1.65 -0.30
C VAL A 81 25.50 -0.35 -0.87
N LEU A 82 26.27 0.44 -0.10
CA LEU A 82 26.83 1.72 -0.57
C LEU A 82 27.67 1.59 -1.85
N HIS A 83 28.36 0.46 -2.02
CA HIS A 83 29.20 0.21 -3.20
C HIS A 83 28.38 0.10 -4.50
N LEU A 84 27.07 -0.20 -4.41
CA LEU A 84 26.13 -0.28 -5.53
C LEU A 84 25.53 1.06 -5.90
N LEU A 85 25.64 2.07 -5.00
CA LEU A 85 25.04 3.38 -5.23
C LEU A 85 25.92 4.24 -6.12
N THR A 86 25.39 4.62 -7.28
CA THR A 86 26.06 5.48 -8.25
C THR A 86 25.12 6.60 -8.70
N CYS A 87 25.70 7.70 -9.12
CA CYS A 87 24.94 8.83 -9.64
C CYS A 87 24.19 8.46 -10.92
N SER A 88 22.89 8.70 -10.97
CA SER A 88 22.05 8.45 -12.17
C SER A 88 22.50 9.28 -13.39
N LYS A 89 23.12 10.46 -13.18
CA LYS A 89 23.58 11.33 -14.29
C LYS A 89 24.94 10.95 -14.88
N CYS A 90 25.90 10.56 -14.04
CA CYS A 90 27.29 10.38 -14.50
C CYS A 90 27.90 9.03 -14.11
N SER A 91 27.13 8.13 -13.50
CA SER A 91 27.51 6.77 -13.08
C SER A 91 28.72 6.71 -12.13
N LYS A 92 29.15 7.83 -11.55
CA LYS A 92 30.23 7.86 -10.54
C LYS A 92 29.68 7.46 -9.19
N LYS A 93 30.56 6.89 -8.34
CA LYS A 93 30.20 6.51 -6.97
C LYS A 93 29.69 7.70 -6.16
N LEU A 94 28.73 7.46 -5.32
CA LEU A 94 28.18 8.42 -4.38
C LEU A 94 28.96 8.37 -3.05
N ILE A 95 29.11 9.52 -2.41
CA ILE A 95 29.81 9.68 -1.13
C ILE A 95 28.77 10.06 -0.08
N LEU A 96 28.72 9.28 1.03
CA LEU A 96 27.87 9.62 2.15
C LEU A 96 28.41 10.83 2.91
N GLN A 97 27.54 11.81 3.16
CA GLN A 97 27.80 12.98 3.98
C GLN A 97 26.71 13.13 5.04
N ASP A 98 27.11 13.57 6.25
CA ASP A 98 26.21 13.85 7.38
C ASP A 98 25.27 12.67 7.74
N GLY A 99 25.81 11.43 7.66
CA GLY A 99 25.03 10.22 7.88
C GLY A 99 24.78 9.91 9.35
N ILE A 100 23.52 9.73 9.74
CA ILE A 100 23.12 9.13 11.02
C ILE A 100 23.02 7.62 10.81
N ILE A 101 23.91 6.87 11.46
CA ILE A 101 24.03 5.43 11.33
C ILE A 101 23.57 4.75 12.64
N ASN A 102 22.72 3.76 12.52
CA ASN A 102 22.28 2.90 13.62
C ASN A 102 22.34 1.43 13.18
N ASN A 103 23.02 0.57 13.95
CA ASN A 103 23.15 -0.85 13.67
C ASN A 103 23.57 -1.16 12.22
N ASN A 104 24.65 -0.54 11.74
CA ASN A 104 25.17 -0.66 10.37
C ASN A 104 24.21 -0.14 9.27
N GLN A 105 23.22 0.67 9.64
CA GLN A 105 22.26 1.19 8.70
C GLN A 105 22.20 2.71 8.75
N ILE A 106 22.15 3.33 7.58
CA ILE A 106 21.98 4.77 7.42
C ILE A 106 20.48 5.07 7.52
N ILE A 107 20.12 5.93 8.45
CA ILE A 107 18.73 6.35 8.67
C ILE A 107 18.49 7.73 8.06
N GLU A 108 19.43 8.67 8.26
CA GLU A 108 19.40 10.01 7.72
C GLU A 108 20.75 10.33 7.10
N GLY A 109 20.79 11.25 6.15
CA GLY A 109 22.02 11.72 5.54
C GLY A 109 21.87 12.20 4.12
N LYS A 110 23.00 12.38 3.43
CA LYS A 110 23.06 12.76 2.03
C LYS A 110 24.07 11.91 1.28
N LEU A 111 23.75 11.55 0.05
CA LEU A 111 24.69 10.97 -0.88
C LEU A 111 25.03 12.02 -1.94
N ILE A 112 26.30 12.34 -2.10
CA ILE A 112 26.77 13.43 -2.96
C ILE A 112 27.64 12.85 -4.07
N CYS A 113 27.39 13.35 -5.27
CA CYS A 113 28.24 13.08 -6.44
C CYS A 113 29.17 14.27 -6.74
N ASN A 114 30.38 13.99 -7.21
CA ASN A 114 31.33 15.03 -7.66
C ASN A 114 30.80 15.88 -8.85
N CYS A 115 29.72 15.43 -9.52
CA CYS A 115 29.08 16.24 -10.57
C CYS A 115 28.07 17.26 -10.02
N GLY A 116 27.87 17.32 -8.70
CA GLY A 116 26.95 18.25 -8.03
C GLY A 116 25.56 17.67 -7.79
N GLU A 117 25.29 16.40 -8.16
CA GLU A 117 24.01 15.75 -7.86
C GLU A 117 23.98 15.30 -6.41
N GLU A 118 22.84 15.51 -5.75
CA GLU A 118 22.61 15.13 -4.35
C GLU A 118 21.38 14.25 -4.22
N TYR A 119 21.46 13.25 -3.33
CA TYR A 119 20.36 12.34 -2.96
C TYR A 119 20.17 12.42 -1.46
N ILE A 120 18.96 12.71 -1.01
CA ILE A 120 18.65 12.85 0.40
C ILE A 120 18.21 11.49 0.96
N ILE A 121 18.73 11.14 2.13
CA ILE A 121 18.28 9.97 2.87
C ILE A 121 17.42 10.48 4.03
N THR A 122 16.15 10.08 4.04
CA THR A 122 15.21 10.36 5.13
C THR A 122 14.53 9.07 5.56
N SER A 123 14.57 8.78 6.85
CA SER A 123 14.00 7.55 7.40
C SER A 123 14.48 6.28 6.68
N GLY A 124 15.73 6.23 6.23
CA GLY A 124 16.31 5.09 5.51
C GLY A 124 15.81 4.91 4.06
N ILE A 125 15.20 5.91 3.48
CA ILE A 125 14.75 5.94 2.07
C ILE A 125 15.62 6.93 1.32
N ILE A 126 16.22 6.51 0.19
CA ILE A 126 16.96 7.40 -0.70
C ILE A 126 15.97 8.15 -1.58
N SER A 127 16.07 9.47 -1.65
CA SER A 127 15.26 10.31 -2.52
C SER A 127 16.11 10.93 -3.61
N ALA A 128 15.75 10.70 -4.88
CA ALA A 128 16.36 11.26 -6.06
C ALA A 128 15.46 12.33 -6.69
N GLY A 129 15.96 13.54 -6.85
CA GLY A 129 15.23 14.64 -7.47
C GLY A 129 14.32 15.40 -6.49
N LYS A 130 13.40 16.18 -7.05
CA LYS A 130 12.39 16.89 -6.24
C LYS A 130 11.43 15.88 -5.66
N LEU A 131 11.42 15.75 -4.33
CA LEU A 131 10.42 14.95 -3.61
C LEU A 131 9.02 15.31 -4.10
N PHE A 132 8.28 14.32 -4.55
CA PHE A 132 6.85 14.47 -4.71
C PHE A 132 6.29 14.61 -3.28
N LYS A 133 6.03 15.84 -2.86
CA LYS A 133 5.32 16.10 -1.61
C LYS A 133 3.87 15.68 -1.85
N ALA A 134 3.57 14.43 -1.56
CA ALA A 134 2.17 14.06 -1.35
C ALA A 134 1.62 14.97 -0.24
N ASN A 135 0.39 15.45 -0.41
CA ASN A 135 -0.27 16.32 0.55
C ASN A 135 -0.12 15.76 1.96
N GLU A 136 0.44 16.53 2.87
CA GLU A 136 0.72 16.19 4.28
C GLU A 136 -0.52 15.76 5.10
N GLN A 137 -1.71 15.73 4.47
CA GLN A 137 -3.00 15.49 5.13
C GLN A 137 -3.57 14.08 4.93
N THR A 138 -2.96 13.22 4.10
CA THR A 138 -3.51 11.87 3.91
C THR A 138 -2.91 10.94 4.94
N SER A 139 -3.70 10.47 5.90
CA SER A 139 -3.24 9.42 6.81
C SER A 139 -2.95 8.14 6.01
N LEU A 140 -1.89 7.42 6.36
CA LEU A 140 -1.49 6.18 5.70
C LEU A 140 -2.61 5.13 5.69
N GLU A 141 -3.50 5.17 6.68
CA GLU A 141 -4.67 4.31 6.81
C GLU A 141 -5.71 4.57 5.70
N ASN A 142 -5.85 5.83 5.29
CA ASN A 142 -6.76 6.21 4.22
C ASN A 142 -6.23 5.77 2.84
N ILE A 143 -4.92 5.77 2.61
CA ILE A 143 -4.33 5.41 1.31
C ILE A 143 -4.78 4.02 0.83
N ILE A 144 -4.79 3.02 1.72
CA ILE A 144 -5.22 1.65 1.36
C ILE A 144 -6.73 1.61 1.14
N SER A 145 -7.49 2.27 2.04
CA SER A 145 -8.95 2.31 1.93
C SER A 145 -9.37 2.97 0.62
N ASP A 146 -8.80 4.14 0.32
CA ASP A 146 -9.09 4.89 -0.90
C ASP A 146 -8.70 4.07 -2.13
N TYR A 147 -7.52 3.45 -2.14
CA TYR A 147 -7.08 2.59 -3.23
C TYR A 147 -8.05 1.43 -3.50
N ILE A 148 -8.55 0.75 -2.45
CA ILE A 148 -9.51 -0.35 -2.59
C ILE A 148 -10.87 0.17 -3.06
N HIS A 149 -11.33 1.32 -2.56
CA HIS A 149 -12.63 1.88 -2.92
C HIS A 149 -12.68 2.48 -4.32
N GLU A 150 -11.59 3.07 -4.76
CA GLU A 150 -11.47 3.72 -6.08
C GLU A 150 -11.10 2.76 -7.20
N THR A 151 -10.62 1.56 -6.86
CA THR A 151 -10.17 0.58 -7.85
C THR A 151 -11.27 -0.44 -8.17
N ASP A 152 -11.45 -0.74 -9.45
CA ASP A 152 -12.42 -1.75 -9.91
C ASP A 152 -12.12 -3.14 -9.33
N ASN A 153 -13.16 -3.82 -8.85
CA ASN A 153 -13.03 -5.12 -8.19
C ASN A 153 -12.42 -6.19 -9.11
N ALA A 154 -12.76 -6.20 -10.41
CA ALA A 154 -12.19 -7.17 -11.34
C ALA A 154 -10.70 -6.92 -11.57
N TYR A 155 -10.26 -5.66 -11.52
CA TYR A 155 -8.84 -5.32 -11.55
C TYR A 155 -8.11 -5.80 -10.30
N LEU A 156 -8.68 -5.59 -9.10
CA LEU A 156 -8.09 -6.08 -7.84
C LEU A 156 -7.98 -7.61 -7.80
N GLU A 157 -8.99 -8.33 -8.27
CA GLU A 157 -8.95 -9.79 -8.39
C GLU A 157 -7.89 -10.26 -9.41
N ASN A 158 -7.74 -9.56 -10.53
CA ASN A 158 -6.70 -9.85 -11.50
C ASN A 158 -5.31 -9.62 -10.91
N MET A 159 -5.07 -8.48 -10.26
CA MET A 159 -3.82 -8.19 -9.57
C MET A 159 -3.44 -9.29 -8.57
N HIS A 160 -4.40 -9.78 -7.80
CA HIS A 160 -4.14 -10.87 -6.85
C HIS A 160 -3.70 -12.15 -7.57
N ARG A 161 -4.41 -12.58 -8.63
CA ARG A 161 -4.06 -13.78 -9.41
C ARG A 161 -2.71 -13.66 -10.11
N GLU A 162 -2.43 -12.50 -10.65
CA GLU A 162 -1.16 -12.18 -11.31
C GLU A 162 0.00 -12.17 -10.31
N GLY A 163 -0.21 -11.60 -9.12
CA GLY A 163 0.75 -11.63 -8.03
C GLY A 163 1.09 -13.05 -7.57
N GLU A 164 0.09 -13.91 -7.42
CA GLU A 164 0.30 -15.32 -7.07
C GLU A 164 1.05 -16.10 -8.18
N TRP A 165 0.75 -15.80 -9.45
CA TRP A 165 1.49 -16.38 -10.57
C TRP A 165 2.95 -15.91 -10.58
N ALA A 166 3.19 -14.60 -10.41
CA ALA A 166 4.51 -14.00 -10.39
C ALA A 166 5.34 -14.54 -9.21
N LYS A 167 4.74 -14.65 -8.01
CA LYS A 167 5.36 -15.29 -6.85
C LYS A 167 5.83 -16.70 -7.19
N LYS A 168 4.96 -17.56 -7.74
CA LYS A 168 5.32 -18.93 -8.13
C LYS A 168 6.47 -18.97 -9.11
N LYS A 169 6.56 -18.02 -10.05
CA LYS A 169 7.67 -17.95 -11.00
C LYS A 169 8.96 -17.54 -10.32
N LEU A 170 8.91 -16.52 -9.47
CA LEU A 170 10.08 -15.99 -8.77
C LEU A 170 10.72 -17.00 -7.83
N ILE A 171 9.94 -17.71 -7.02
CA ILE A 171 10.47 -18.69 -6.04
C ILE A 171 11.13 -19.92 -6.68
N HIS A 172 10.93 -20.14 -7.98
CA HIS A 172 11.64 -21.21 -8.72
C HIS A 172 13.01 -20.75 -9.24
N LEU A 173 13.33 -19.45 -9.15
CA LEU A 173 14.65 -18.93 -9.49
C LEU A 173 15.60 -19.08 -8.28
N ASP A 174 16.90 -19.20 -8.56
CA ASP A 174 17.92 -19.06 -7.52
C ASP A 174 18.06 -17.56 -7.19
N LEU A 175 17.59 -17.18 -5.99
CA LEU A 175 17.62 -15.81 -5.50
C LEU A 175 18.83 -15.48 -4.62
N ASN A 176 19.71 -16.49 -4.31
CA ASN A 176 20.89 -16.27 -3.48
C ASN A 176 21.86 -15.29 -4.16
N ASN A 177 22.34 -14.30 -3.42
CA ASN A 177 23.24 -13.24 -3.90
C ASN A 177 22.71 -12.48 -5.12
N LYS A 178 21.39 -12.43 -5.33
CA LYS A 178 20.76 -11.71 -6.43
C LYS A 178 20.36 -10.31 -6.03
N LEU A 179 20.45 -9.39 -7.00
CA LEU A 179 19.90 -8.04 -6.91
C LEU A 179 18.59 -8.00 -7.69
N ILE A 180 17.52 -7.79 -6.99
CA ILE A 180 16.15 -7.66 -7.54
C ILE A 180 15.78 -6.18 -7.57
N LEU A 181 15.34 -5.68 -8.71
CA LEU A 181 14.79 -4.34 -8.88
C LEU A 181 13.29 -4.42 -9.10
N ASP A 182 12.51 -3.84 -8.19
CA ASP A 182 11.06 -3.75 -8.26
C ASP A 182 10.65 -2.35 -8.70
N ILE A 183 10.08 -2.25 -9.91
CA ILE A 183 9.74 -0.99 -10.57
C ILE A 183 8.28 -0.65 -10.28
N GLY A 184 8.07 0.42 -9.49
CA GLY A 184 6.73 0.82 -9.07
C GLY A 184 6.19 -0.03 -7.93
N SER A 185 6.99 -0.23 -6.88
CA SER A 185 6.64 -1.08 -5.72
C SER A 185 5.35 -0.66 -5.02
N GLY A 186 4.96 0.62 -5.09
CA GLY A 186 3.75 1.14 -4.50
C GLY A 186 3.62 0.81 -3.01
N LEU A 187 2.46 0.27 -2.62
CA LEU A 187 2.19 -0.21 -1.26
C LEU A 187 2.84 -1.59 -0.96
N GLY A 188 3.63 -2.12 -1.91
CA GLY A 188 4.41 -3.33 -1.76
C GLY A 188 3.60 -4.62 -1.73
N PHE A 189 2.46 -4.69 -2.39
CA PHE A 189 1.63 -5.90 -2.39
C PHE A 189 2.43 -7.12 -2.83
N PHE A 190 3.23 -7.00 -3.89
CA PHE A 190 4.06 -8.09 -4.37
C PHE A 190 5.20 -8.41 -3.39
N LEU A 191 6.01 -7.40 -2.98
CA LEU A 191 7.11 -7.61 -2.03
C LEU A 191 6.62 -8.24 -0.72
N ARG A 192 5.49 -7.78 -0.18
CA ARG A 192 4.90 -8.34 1.05
C ARG A 192 4.50 -9.80 0.90
N SER A 193 4.09 -10.24 -0.29
CA SER A 193 3.70 -11.62 -0.58
C SER A 193 4.88 -12.58 -0.67
N ILE A 194 6.07 -12.08 -1.05
CA ILE A 194 7.29 -12.87 -1.25
C ILE A 194 8.33 -12.66 -0.16
N TYR A 195 8.09 -11.75 0.79
CA TYR A 195 9.09 -11.29 1.76
C TYR A 195 9.77 -12.43 2.53
N GLU A 196 9.01 -13.42 2.94
CA GLU A 196 9.50 -14.58 3.72
C GLU A 196 10.32 -15.54 2.86
N GLU A 197 10.12 -15.54 1.55
CA GLU A 197 10.81 -16.38 0.58
C GLU A 197 12.19 -15.80 0.14
N LEU A 198 12.43 -14.51 0.41
CA LEU A 198 13.68 -13.87 0.01
C LEU A 198 14.84 -14.41 0.85
N PRO A 199 15.98 -14.85 0.25
CA PRO A 199 17.19 -15.18 0.99
C PRO A 199 17.76 -13.96 1.72
N GLU A 200 18.58 -14.19 2.76
CA GLU A 200 19.22 -13.12 3.54
C GLU A 200 20.26 -12.33 2.73
N ASP A 201 20.90 -13.00 1.79
CA ASP A 201 21.92 -12.44 0.90
C ASP A 201 21.34 -11.83 -0.40
N CYS A 202 20.04 -11.94 -0.60
CA CYS A 202 19.35 -11.27 -1.69
C CYS A 202 19.12 -9.79 -1.35
N LEU A 203 19.50 -8.88 -2.26
CA LEU A 203 19.16 -7.47 -2.15
C LEU A 203 17.92 -7.18 -2.98
N TYR A 204 16.86 -6.72 -2.33
CA TYR A 204 15.64 -6.27 -3.00
C TYR A 204 15.58 -4.73 -2.99
N ILE A 205 15.50 -4.13 -4.16
CA ILE A 205 15.41 -2.67 -4.33
C ILE A 205 13.98 -2.32 -4.70
N ALA A 206 13.26 -1.67 -3.78
CA ALA A 206 11.91 -1.18 -3.97
C ALA A 206 11.94 0.27 -4.45
N VAL A 207 11.47 0.52 -5.67
CA VAL A 207 11.44 1.86 -6.27
C VAL A 207 10.02 2.33 -6.47
N ASP A 208 9.72 3.53 -6.01
CA ASP A 208 8.46 4.25 -6.29
C ASP A 208 8.70 5.76 -6.27
N ARG A 209 7.88 6.52 -7.01
CA ARG A 209 7.92 7.99 -6.98
C ARG A 209 7.25 8.60 -5.74
N ASP A 210 6.43 7.84 -5.04
CA ASP A 210 5.67 8.28 -3.88
C ASP A 210 6.37 7.85 -2.58
N PHE A 211 6.96 8.83 -1.89
CA PHE A 211 7.66 8.62 -0.63
C PHE A 211 6.77 8.03 0.47
N ASN A 212 5.49 8.44 0.55
CA ASN A 212 4.58 7.97 1.58
C ASN A 212 4.22 6.49 1.40
N LYS A 213 4.09 6.03 0.15
CA LYS A 213 3.88 4.60 -0.13
C LYS A 213 5.08 3.76 0.29
N LEU A 214 6.29 4.21 0.00
CA LEU A 214 7.52 3.53 0.44
C LEU A 214 7.68 3.56 1.96
N LEU A 215 7.37 4.69 2.61
CA LEU A 215 7.39 4.79 4.06
C LEU A 215 6.41 3.80 4.70
N PHE A 216 5.18 3.75 4.20
CA PHE A 216 4.18 2.77 4.63
C PHE A 216 4.69 1.33 4.45
N LEU A 217 5.19 1.00 3.27
CA LEU A 217 5.74 -0.34 2.98
C LEU A 217 6.85 -0.71 3.96
N LYS A 218 7.79 0.22 4.19
CA LYS A 218 8.88 0.05 5.14
C LYS A 218 8.39 -0.21 6.56
N ASP A 219 7.39 0.55 7.03
CA ASP A 219 6.81 0.38 8.37
C ASP A 219 6.08 -0.95 8.55
N VAL A 220 5.43 -1.44 7.48
CA VAL A 220 4.83 -2.78 7.48
C VAL A 220 5.91 -3.87 7.57
N LEU A 221 7.00 -3.73 6.82
CA LEU A 221 8.08 -4.71 6.79
C LEU A 221 8.96 -4.67 8.05
N ALA A 222 9.04 -3.52 8.74
CA ALA A 222 9.76 -3.38 10.01
C ALA A 222 9.21 -4.28 11.13
N ARG A 223 7.98 -4.76 10.98
CA ARG A 223 7.31 -5.68 11.91
C ARG A 223 7.53 -7.16 11.54
N LYS A 224 8.20 -7.44 10.42
CA LYS A 224 8.46 -8.81 9.96
C LYS A 224 9.76 -9.37 10.53
N ASN A 225 9.75 -10.67 10.80
CA ASN A 225 10.93 -11.43 11.21
C ASN A 225 10.93 -12.79 10.47
N PRO A 226 12.04 -13.27 9.91
CA PRO A 226 13.37 -12.66 9.91
C PRO A 226 13.46 -11.41 8.99
N ARG A 227 14.46 -10.57 9.28
CA ARG A 227 14.74 -9.38 8.48
C ARG A 227 15.35 -9.74 7.13
N ARG A 228 14.92 -9.02 6.08
CA ARG A 228 15.46 -9.14 4.73
C ARG A 228 16.22 -7.87 4.34
N ASN A 229 17.11 -8.00 3.38
CA ASN A 229 17.90 -6.87 2.88
C ASN A 229 17.10 -6.11 1.81
N ILE A 230 16.44 -5.03 2.23
CA ILE A 230 15.59 -4.20 1.37
C ILE A 230 16.17 -2.79 1.30
N LEU A 231 16.31 -2.27 0.09
CA LEU A 231 16.69 -0.89 -0.19
C LEU A 231 15.48 -0.14 -0.78
N PHE A 232 15.10 0.96 -0.14
CA PHE A 232 14.00 1.81 -0.60
C PHE A 232 14.55 3.04 -1.33
N ILE A 233 14.05 3.27 -2.55
CA ILE A 233 14.44 4.40 -3.38
C ILE A 233 13.20 5.14 -3.85
N CYS A 234 13.03 6.38 -3.41
CA CYS A 234 12.02 7.30 -3.89
C CYS A 234 12.59 8.07 -5.08
N ALA A 235 12.24 7.66 -6.29
CA ALA A 235 12.77 8.25 -7.51
C ALA A 235 11.77 8.11 -8.67
N ASP A 236 11.90 9.00 -9.63
CA ASP A 236 11.46 8.72 -10.99
C ASP A 236 12.29 7.54 -11.53
N PHE A 237 11.67 6.66 -12.30
CA PHE A 237 12.31 5.45 -12.82
C PHE A 237 13.61 5.72 -13.59
N LEU A 238 13.72 6.86 -14.27
CA LEU A 238 14.92 7.21 -15.02
C LEU A 238 16.07 7.74 -14.14
N ASN A 239 15.82 7.97 -12.85
CA ASN A 239 16.77 8.56 -11.91
C ASN A 239 17.18 7.62 -10.78
N ILE A 240 17.11 6.31 -10.97
CA ILE A 240 17.47 5.32 -9.95
C ILE A 240 19.00 5.34 -9.74
N PRO A 241 19.51 5.65 -8.53
CA PRO A 241 20.94 5.84 -8.28
C PRO A 241 21.65 4.52 -7.97
N ILE A 242 21.62 3.56 -8.90
CA ILE A 242 22.30 2.28 -8.77
C ILE A 242 23.27 2.03 -9.90
N GLN A 243 24.23 1.14 -9.67
CA GLN A 243 25.27 0.80 -10.63
C GLN A 243 24.69 0.15 -11.88
N ASN A 244 25.19 0.57 -13.05
CA ASN A 244 24.87 -0.06 -14.32
C ASN A 244 25.28 -1.54 -14.32
N ARG A 245 24.53 -2.38 -15.02
CA ARG A 245 24.77 -3.82 -15.16
C ARG A 245 24.85 -4.55 -13.83
N SER A 246 24.08 -4.12 -12.82
CA SER A 246 24.05 -4.73 -11.50
C SER A 246 22.81 -5.58 -11.23
N VAL A 247 21.71 -5.34 -11.95
CA VAL A 247 20.41 -5.98 -11.71
C VAL A 247 20.37 -7.38 -12.32
N ASP A 248 20.08 -8.38 -11.47
CA ASP A 248 19.88 -9.78 -11.88
C ASP A 248 18.45 -10.09 -12.26
N ILE A 249 17.49 -9.51 -11.54
CA ILE A 249 16.05 -9.75 -11.73
C ILE A 249 15.32 -8.42 -11.70
N VAL A 250 14.45 -8.20 -12.67
CA VAL A 250 13.51 -7.07 -12.68
C VAL A 250 12.12 -7.58 -12.42
N ILE A 251 11.45 -6.95 -11.48
CA ILE A 251 10.02 -7.11 -11.22
C ILE A 251 9.33 -5.84 -11.68
N ASP A 252 8.37 -6.00 -12.56
CA ASP A 252 7.57 -4.90 -13.10
C ASP A 252 6.09 -5.27 -13.00
N HIS A 253 5.53 -4.98 -11.83
CA HIS A 253 4.11 -5.19 -11.58
C HIS A 253 3.34 -3.91 -11.89
N SER A 254 3.04 -3.70 -13.17
CA SER A 254 2.35 -2.52 -13.73
C SER A 254 3.15 -1.20 -13.72
N GLY A 255 4.41 -1.19 -13.34
CA GLY A 255 5.26 0.02 -13.36
C GLY A 255 5.39 0.60 -14.77
N THR A 256 5.80 -0.22 -15.74
CA THR A 256 5.87 0.18 -17.16
C THR A 256 4.51 0.58 -17.72
N SER A 257 3.41 -0.10 -17.35
CA SER A 257 2.07 0.27 -17.79
C SER A 257 1.68 1.66 -17.31
N ASN A 258 1.93 1.95 -16.02
CA ASN A 258 1.67 3.27 -15.46
C ASN A 258 2.55 4.37 -16.08
N TYR A 259 3.82 4.07 -16.35
CA TYR A 259 4.73 4.98 -17.04
C TYR A 259 4.23 5.32 -18.46
N SER A 260 3.72 4.33 -19.20
CA SER A 260 3.23 4.47 -20.58
C SER A 260 1.96 5.33 -20.69
N PHE A 261 1.24 5.64 -19.59
CA PHE A 261 0.15 6.60 -19.64
C PHE A 261 0.62 8.05 -19.78
N GLU A 262 1.84 8.33 -19.35
CA GLU A 262 2.42 9.68 -19.36
C GLU A 262 3.55 9.83 -20.42
N HIS A 263 4.07 8.71 -20.96
CA HIS A 263 5.26 8.69 -21.84
C HIS A 263 5.05 7.75 -23.03
N GLU A 264 5.63 8.12 -24.19
CA GLU A 264 5.58 7.30 -25.40
C GLU A 264 6.67 6.21 -25.42
N ASP A 265 7.76 6.42 -24.66
CA ASP A 265 8.89 5.50 -24.62
C ASP A 265 8.60 4.27 -23.75
N PHE A 266 9.22 3.14 -24.10
CA PHE A 266 9.08 1.91 -23.34
C PHE A 266 10.07 1.89 -22.16
N LEU A 267 9.56 1.99 -20.93
CA LEU A 267 10.35 2.15 -19.72
C LEU A 267 11.49 1.13 -19.58
N LEU A 268 11.24 -0.15 -19.85
CA LEU A 268 12.28 -1.18 -19.71
C LEU A 268 13.43 -1.02 -20.71
N HIS A 269 13.19 -0.36 -21.85
CA HIS A 269 14.24 -0.01 -22.79
C HIS A 269 15.15 1.08 -22.20
N GLU A 270 14.55 2.11 -21.59
CA GLU A 270 15.29 3.20 -20.94
C GLU A 270 16.13 2.71 -19.75
N LEU A 271 15.63 1.69 -19.02
CA LEU A 271 16.31 1.11 -17.87
C LEU A 271 17.32 0.02 -18.22
N ASN A 272 17.43 -0.38 -19.48
CA ASN A 272 18.27 -1.51 -19.92
C ASN A 272 19.75 -1.38 -19.48
N GLN A 273 20.24 -0.16 -19.31
CA GLN A 273 21.61 0.08 -18.80
C GLN A 273 21.86 -0.49 -17.39
N LEU A 274 20.81 -0.65 -16.56
CA LEU A 274 20.91 -1.17 -15.21
C LEU A 274 20.98 -2.71 -15.18
N PHE A 275 20.48 -3.38 -16.25
CA PHE A 275 20.29 -4.82 -16.29
C PHE A 275 21.56 -5.54 -16.71
N LYS A 276 21.86 -6.67 -16.08
CA LYS A 276 22.85 -7.63 -16.55
C LYS A 276 22.44 -8.24 -17.90
N SER A 277 23.38 -8.79 -18.63
CA SER A 277 23.10 -9.43 -19.93
C SER A 277 22.16 -10.63 -19.85
N ASP A 278 22.14 -11.29 -18.72
CA ASP A 278 21.33 -12.47 -18.37
C ASP A 278 20.23 -12.14 -17.34
N CYS A 279 19.85 -10.85 -17.27
CA CYS A 279 18.81 -10.39 -16.37
C CYS A 279 17.46 -11.07 -16.65
N TYR A 280 16.85 -11.60 -15.60
CA TYR A 280 15.51 -12.18 -15.69
C TYR A 280 14.45 -11.08 -15.51
N LEU A 281 13.48 -11.03 -16.43
CA LEU A 281 12.39 -10.06 -16.36
C LEU A 281 11.09 -10.78 -16.01
N LEU A 282 10.46 -10.33 -14.93
CA LEU A 282 9.13 -10.74 -14.50
C LEU A 282 8.19 -9.53 -14.57
N SER A 283 7.45 -9.41 -15.67
CA SER A 283 6.58 -8.25 -15.94
C SER A 283 5.13 -8.65 -16.09
N LEU A 284 4.27 -7.77 -15.60
CA LEU A 284 2.81 -7.84 -15.74
C LEU A 284 2.32 -6.50 -16.30
N PHE A 285 1.67 -6.55 -17.46
CA PHE A 285 1.23 -5.37 -18.17
C PHE A 285 -0.29 -5.25 -18.18
N ILE A 286 -0.78 -4.03 -18.04
CA ILE A 286 -2.19 -3.71 -18.26
C ILE A 286 -2.43 -3.66 -19.77
N LEU A 287 -3.27 -4.56 -20.28
CA LEU A 287 -3.63 -4.62 -21.69
C LEU A 287 -5.10 -4.24 -21.86
N PHE A 288 -5.37 -3.24 -22.70
CA PHE A 288 -6.72 -2.85 -23.04
C PHE A 288 -7.23 -3.68 -24.25
N LYS A 289 -8.44 -4.23 -24.13
CA LYS A 289 -9.11 -4.90 -25.24
C LYS A 289 -9.53 -3.86 -26.28
N ASN A 290 -9.04 -4.03 -27.51
CA ASN A 290 -9.31 -3.18 -28.66
C ASN A 290 -8.81 -1.75 -28.50
N PHE A 291 -8.14 -1.26 -29.49
CA PHE A 291 -7.65 0.12 -29.69
C PHE A 291 -8.73 1.21 -29.54
N SER A 292 -9.82 0.92 -28.86
CA SER A 292 -10.92 1.82 -28.63
C SER A 292 -10.65 2.75 -27.47
N LEU A 293 -10.32 3.99 -27.79
CA LEU A 293 -10.78 5.20 -27.10
C LEU A 293 -10.47 5.43 -25.60
N ASN A 294 -9.81 4.52 -24.89
CA ASN A 294 -9.40 4.75 -23.51
C ASN A 294 -8.01 5.36 -23.36
N SER A 295 -7.43 5.88 -24.43
CA SER A 295 -6.21 6.69 -24.39
C SER A 295 -6.44 8.13 -23.86
N GLN A 296 -7.58 8.37 -23.23
CA GLN A 296 -7.94 9.64 -22.60
C GLN A 296 -8.37 9.46 -21.13
N ILE A 297 -7.74 8.54 -20.43
CA ILE A 297 -7.88 8.50 -18.97
C ILE A 297 -6.66 9.18 -18.34
#